data_0a1b3cba1c53e42fe6651cf5571b521f
#
_entry.id   0a1b3cba1c53e42fe6651cf5571b521f
#
_cell.length_a   1.000
_cell.length_b   1.000
_cell.length_c   1.000
_cell.angle_alpha   90.00
_cell.angle_beta   90.00
_cell.angle_gamma   90.00
#
_symmetry.space_group_name_H-M   'P 1'
#
loop_
_entity.id
_entity.type
_entity.pdbx_description
1 polymer ?
#
loop_
_entity_poly.entity_id
_entity_poly.type
_entity_poly.pdbx_seq_one_letter_code
_entity_poly.pdbx_strand_id
1 'polypeptide(L)'
;RQVRDMNSLKFSALQDRKPVKIHVNGEDICVTRIGDEVFAIGDVCTHSDASLSEGDVTDFKIECWLHGAEFDLRTGEALTLPANIPAKTYPVNIVDDVVEVQVN
;
A
#
# COMPACT_ATOMS: atom_id res chain seq x y z
N ARG A 1 -2.36 15.67 10.21
CA ARG A 1 -1.84 14.64 11.10
C ARG A 1 -0.55 14.07 10.50
N GLN A 2 0.37 13.77 11.34
CA GLN A 2 1.64 13.24 10.90
C GLN A 2 1.52 11.77 10.48
N VAL A 3 2.43 11.37 9.61
CA VAL A 3 2.54 9.99 9.21
C VAL A 3 3.09 9.17 10.38
N ARG A 4 2.58 7.98 10.58
CA ARG A 4 3.07 7.11 11.62
C ARG A 4 4.47 6.62 11.29
N ASP A 5 5.36 6.73 12.28
CA ASP A 5 6.74 6.28 12.12
C ASP A 5 6.90 4.93 12.84
N MET A 6 6.09 3.97 12.42
CA MET A 6 6.07 2.64 13.02
C MET A 6 5.48 1.67 12.03
N ASN A 7 5.81 0.40 12.18
CA ASN A 7 5.36 -0.63 11.25
C ASN A 7 4.27 -1.53 11.82
N SER A 8 3.59 -1.10 12.87
CA SER A 8 2.50 -1.89 13.42
C SER A 8 1.20 -1.08 13.41
N LEU A 9 0.15 -1.73 12.98
CA LEU A 9 -1.19 -1.17 12.89
C LEU A 9 -2.15 -2.18 13.47
N LYS A 10 -3.32 -1.73 13.90
CA LYS A 10 -4.36 -2.67 14.32
C LYS A 10 -5.18 -3.06 13.11
N PHE A 11 -5.32 -4.37 12.89
CA PHE A 11 -6.11 -4.87 11.78
C PHE A 11 -7.55 -4.36 11.86
N SER A 12 -8.11 -4.33 13.06
CA SER A 12 -9.48 -3.85 13.24
C SER A 12 -9.64 -2.36 12.95
N ALA A 13 -8.55 -1.61 12.93
CA ALA A 13 -8.60 -0.19 12.60
C ALA A 13 -8.56 0.06 11.09
N LEU A 14 -8.21 -0.97 10.31
CA LEU A 14 -8.15 -0.84 8.87
C LEU A 14 -9.52 -1.11 8.26
N GLN A 15 -9.91 -0.26 7.33
CA GLN A 15 -11.19 -0.43 6.61
C GLN A 15 -10.94 -1.13 5.29
N ASP A 16 -11.90 -1.95 4.89
CA ASP A 16 -11.78 -2.73 3.66
C ASP A 16 -11.57 -1.80 2.46
N ARG A 17 -10.53 -2.07 1.69
CA ARG A 17 -10.17 -1.33 0.47
C ARG A 17 -9.96 0.17 0.70
N LYS A 18 -9.51 0.53 1.91
CA LYS A 18 -9.13 1.91 2.24
C LYS A 18 -7.65 1.96 2.52
N PRO A 19 -6.83 2.41 1.57
CA PRO A 19 -5.38 2.42 1.79
C PRO A 19 -4.97 3.43 2.85
N VAL A 20 -3.93 3.07 3.59
CA VAL A 20 -3.37 3.89 4.65
C VAL A 20 -1.87 4.04 4.38
N LYS A 21 -1.37 5.25 4.58
CA LYS A 21 0.05 5.52 4.41
C LYS A 21 0.76 5.44 5.75
N ILE A 22 1.84 4.68 5.79
CA ILE A 22 2.72 4.65 6.96
C ILE A 22 4.14 4.99 6.51
N HIS A 23 4.97 5.38 7.46
CA HIS A 23 6.36 5.72 7.20
C HIS A 23 7.25 4.90 8.13
N VAL A 24 8.11 4.07 7.57
CA VAL A 24 8.98 3.18 8.34
C VAL A 24 10.37 3.20 7.73
N ASN A 25 11.37 3.45 8.55
CA ASN A 25 12.78 3.43 8.13
C ASN A 25 13.05 4.29 6.89
N GLY A 26 12.42 5.46 6.82
CA GLY A 26 12.62 6.37 5.71
C GLY A 26 11.82 6.05 4.46
N GLU A 27 10.95 5.05 4.50
CA GLU A 27 10.14 4.67 3.35
C GLU A 27 8.67 4.89 3.61
N ASP A 28 7.97 5.43 2.61
CA ASP A 28 6.52 5.57 2.66
C ASP A 28 5.89 4.31 2.09
N ILE A 29 4.95 3.73 2.82
CA ILE A 29 4.35 2.45 2.48
C ILE A 29 2.84 2.60 2.47
N CYS A 30 2.22 2.07 1.40
CA CYS A 30 0.77 2.02 1.28
C CYS A 30 0.29 0.67 1.78
N VAL A 31 -0.52 0.68 2.83
CA VAL A 31 -1.06 -0.54 3.45
C VAL A 31 -2.55 -0.61 3.17
N THR A 32 -3.00 -1.71 2.59
CA THR A 32 -4.41 -1.87 2.21
C THR A 32 -4.94 -3.19 2.73
N ARG A 33 -6.08 -3.13 3.42
CA ARG A 33 -6.80 -4.31 3.85
C ARG A 33 -7.85 -4.69 2.79
N ILE A 34 -7.88 -5.96 2.42
CA ILE A 34 -8.93 -6.49 1.55
C ILE A 34 -9.46 -7.76 2.21
N GLY A 35 -10.67 -7.68 2.75
CA GLY A 35 -11.25 -8.79 3.49
C GLY A 35 -10.41 -9.10 4.72
N ASP A 36 -9.88 -10.31 4.79
CA ASP A 36 -9.03 -10.76 5.89
C ASP A 36 -7.55 -10.63 5.60
N GLU A 37 -7.19 -10.08 4.46
CA GLU A 37 -5.80 -9.95 4.03
C GLU A 37 -5.36 -8.51 4.04
N VAL A 38 -4.04 -8.32 4.24
CA VAL A 38 -3.44 -6.99 4.22
C VAL A 38 -2.23 -7.03 3.30
N PHE A 39 -2.14 -6.01 2.45
CA PHE A 39 -1.06 -5.89 1.49
C PHE A 39 -0.31 -4.59 1.71
N ALA A 40 1.00 -4.61 1.51
CA ALA A 40 1.85 -3.44 1.67
C ALA A 40 2.73 -3.28 0.45
N ILE A 41 2.64 -2.11 -0.18
CA ILE A 41 3.49 -1.77 -1.33
C ILE A 41 4.06 -0.37 -1.11
N GLY A 42 5.07 -0.02 -1.88
CA GLY A 42 5.61 1.34 -1.83
C GLY A 42 4.53 2.35 -2.15
N ASP A 43 4.47 3.44 -1.38
CA ASP A 43 3.40 4.41 -1.54
C ASP A 43 3.61 5.34 -2.72
N VAL A 44 4.85 5.61 -3.10
CA VAL A 44 5.12 6.52 -4.21
C VAL A 44 4.91 5.79 -5.53
N CYS A 45 4.05 6.35 -6.39
CA CYS A 45 3.80 5.78 -7.69
C CYS A 45 5.11 5.74 -8.51
N THR A 46 5.40 4.61 -9.16
CA THR A 46 6.68 4.43 -9.82
C THR A 46 6.90 5.34 -11.02
N HIS A 47 5.84 5.95 -11.56
CA HIS A 47 5.98 6.84 -12.72
C HIS A 47 5.78 8.31 -12.36
N SER A 48 5.50 8.63 -11.11
CA SER A 48 5.24 10.00 -10.69
C SER A 48 5.45 10.12 -9.19
N ASP A 49 5.26 11.34 -8.67
CA ASP A 49 5.41 11.61 -7.24
C ASP A 49 4.09 11.44 -6.48
N ALA A 50 3.05 10.93 -7.14
CA ALA A 50 1.76 10.77 -6.50
C ALA A 50 1.80 9.66 -5.46
N SER A 51 1.02 9.83 -4.39
CA SER A 51 0.90 8.85 -3.33
C SER A 51 -0.18 7.84 -3.69
N LEU A 52 0.18 6.56 -3.75
CA LEU A 52 -0.79 5.51 -4.09
C LEU A 52 -1.88 5.38 -3.02
N SER A 53 -1.57 5.73 -1.78
CA SER A 53 -2.58 5.66 -0.72
C SER A 53 -3.72 6.67 -0.90
N GLU A 54 -3.58 7.62 -1.82
CA GLU A 54 -4.64 8.56 -2.15
C GLU A 54 -5.48 8.08 -3.32
N GLY A 55 -5.16 6.92 -3.90
CA GLY A 55 -5.88 6.37 -5.01
C GLY A 55 -7.03 5.47 -4.58
N ASP A 56 -7.69 4.90 -5.57
CA ASP A 56 -8.84 4.02 -5.34
C ASP A 56 -8.42 2.56 -5.47
N VAL A 57 -9.02 1.72 -4.63
CA VAL A 57 -8.78 0.28 -4.65
C VAL A 57 -10.00 -0.43 -5.21
N THR A 58 -9.80 -1.27 -6.21
CA THR A 58 -10.85 -2.07 -6.82
C THR A 58 -10.31 -3.50 -6.95
N ASP A 59 -11.03 -4.49 -6.39
CA ASP A 59 -10.55 -5.86 -6.31
C ASP A 59 -9.19 -5.89 -5.61
N PHE A 60 -8.14 -6.36 -6.26
CA PHE A 60 -6.79 -6.38 -5.69
C PHE A 60 -5.86 -5.38 -6.36
N LYS A 61 -6.45 -4.31 -6.93
CA LYS A 61 -5.68 -3.29 -7.65
C LYS A 61 -5.84 -1.94 -6.99
N ILE A 62 -4.78 -1.15 -7.02
CA ILE A 62 -4.84 0.23 -6.57
C ILE A 62 -4.49 1.13 -7.76
N GLU A 63 -5.29 2.17 -7.95
CA GLU A 63 -5.12 3.09 -9.07
C GLU A 63 -4.45 4.37 -8.60
N CYS A 64 -3.40 4.78 -9.31
CA CYS A 64 -2.76 6.06 -9.06
C CYS A 64 -3.72 7.17 -9.48
N TRP A 65 -4.03 8.07 -8.55
CA TRP A 65 -5.03 9.10 -8.81
C TRP A 65 -4.57 10.10 -9.90
N LEU A 66 -3.27 10.22 -10.09
CA LEU A 66 -2.75 11.27 -10.97
C LEU A 66 -2.89 10.92 -12.44
N HIS A 67 -2.57 9.69 -12.84
CA HIS A 67 -2.60 9.29 -14.26
C HIS A 67 -3.37 8.00 -14.52
N GLY A 68 -4.00 7.44 -13.49
CA GLY A 68 -4.79 6.24 -13.66
C GLY A 68 -4.02 4.95 -13.81
N ALA A 69 -2.72 4.95 -13.51
CA ALA A 69 -1.93 3.72 -13.55
C ALA A 69 -2.39 2.78 -12.43
N GLU A 70 -2.50 1.49 -12.75
CA GLU A 70 -2.96 0.49 -11.79
C GLU A 70 -1.84 -0.46 -11.41
N PHE A 71 -1.80 -0.83 -10.13
CA PHE A 71 -0.83 -1.76 -9.59
C PHE A 71 -1.55 -2.89 -8.87
N ASP A 72 -1.03 -4.11 -9.01
CA ASP A 72 -1.54 -5.26 -8.28
C ASP A 72 -1.02 -5.21 -6.84
N LEU A 73 -1.93 -5.16 -5.87
CA LEU A 73 -1.55 -5.08 -4.46
C LEU A 73 -0.85 -6.33 -3.96
N ARG A 74 -1.10 -7.47 -4.61
CA ARG A 74 -0.51 -8.75 -4.19
C ARG A 74 0.94 -8.90 -4.65
N THR A 75 1.28 -8.34 -5.80
CA THR A 75 2.59 -8.55 -6.41
C THR A 75 3.37 -7.27 -6.64
N GLY A 76 2.69 -6.12 -6.63
CA GLY A 76 3.30 -4.84 -6.98
C GLY A 76 3.40 -4.60 -8.47
N GLU A 77 2.91 -5.54 -9.27
CA GLU A 77 3.05 -5.44 -10.72
C GLU A 77 2.31 -4.24 -11.28
N ALA A 78 2.93 -3.52 -12.21
CA ALA A 78 2.28 -2.43 -12.92
C ALA A 78 1.37 -3.03 -13.98
N LEU A 79 0.07 -2.81 -13.85
CA LEU A 79 -0.93 -3.46 -14.69
C LEU A 79 -1.31 -2.63 -15.92
N THR A 80 -1.21 -1.31 -15.83
CA THR A 80 -1.60 -0.43 -16.94
C THR A 80 -0.59 0.69 -17.10
N LEU A 81 -0.46 1.17 -18.34
CA LEU A 81 0.33 2.36 -18.61
C LEU A 81 -0.37 3.57 -17.99
N PRO A 82 0.37 4.61 -17.62
CA PRO A 82 1.79 4.85 -17.96
C PRO A 82 2.80 4.17 -17.05
N ALA A 83 2.38 3.46 -16.01
CA ALA A 83 3.33 2.79 -15.13
C ALA A 83 3.81 1.50 -15.78
N ASN A 84 5.12 1.32 -15.85
CA ASN A 84 5.71 0.10 -16.39
C ASN A 84 6.79 -0.47 -15.48
N ILE A 85 6.93 0.10 -14.28
CA ILE A 85 7.88 -0.37 -13.27
C ILE A 85 7.05 -0.85 -12.08
N PRO A 86 7.27 -2.08 -11.60
CA PRO A 86 6.48 -2.57 -10.47
C PRO A 86 6.76 -1.80 -9.19
N ALA A 87 5.76 -1.72 -8.33
CA ALA A 87 5.92 -1.16 -7.01
C ALA A 87 6.60 -2.19 -6.10
N LYS A 88 7.40 -1.70 -5.16
CA LYS A 88 8.04 -2.59 -4.19
C LYS A 88 6.98 -3.15 -3.25
N THR A 89 7.08 -4.43 -2.91
CA THR A 89 6.18 -5.06 -1.96
C THR A 89 6.91 -5.35 -0.65
N TYR A 90 6.14 -5.44 0.44
CA TYR A 90 6.68 -5.68 1.77
C TYR A 90 5.90 -6.83 2.41
N PRO A 91 6.59 -7.77 3.06
CA PRO A 91 5.89 -8.85 3.78
C PRO A 91 5.06 -8.29 4.92
N VAL A 92 3.90 -8.89 5.14
CA VAL A 92 2.97 -8.49 6.19
C VAL A 92 2.61 -9.70 7.04
N ASN A 93 2.66 -9.52 8.36
CA ASN A 93 2.20 -10.52 9.31
C ASN A 93 1.10 -9.92 10.17
N ILE A 94 0.09 -10.73 10.49
CA ILE A 94 -1.01 -10.31 11.37
C ILE A 94 -1.02 -11.25 12.57
N VAL A 95 -0.77 -10.70 13.75
CA VAL A 95 -0.74 -11.47 14.99
C VAL A 95 -1.50 -10.69 16.06
N ASP A 96 -2.52 -11.31 16.64
CA ASP A 96 -3.32 -10.70 17.71
C ASP A 96 -3.82 -9.31 17.35
N ASP A 97 -4.40 -9.19 16.15
CA ASP A 97 -4.95 -7.95 15.62
C ASP A 97 -3.88 -6.88 15.32
N VAL A 98 -2.62 -7.25 15.38
CA VAL A 98 -1.53 -6.33 15.05
C VAL A 98 -0.99 -6.68 13.67
N VAL A 99 -0.98 -5.67 12.78
CA VAL A 99 -0.44 -5.81 11.43
C VAL A 99 1.00 -5.31 11.45
N GLU A 100 1.92 -6.20 11.11
CA GLU A 100 3.34 -5.84 11.07
C GLU A 100 3.84 -5.88 9.64
N VAL A 101 4.44 -4.79 9.21
CA VAL A 101 5.02 -4.67 7.87
C VAL A 101 6.53 -4.72 8.01
N GLN A 102 7.15 -5.67 7.30
CA GLN A 102 8.60 -5.84 7.39
C GLN A 102 9.30 -4.97 6.37
N VAL A 103 10.16 -4.09 6.88
CA VAL A 103 10.94 -3.17 6.06
C VAL A 103 12.41 -3.39 6.37
N ASN A 104 13.20 -3.65 5.34
CA ASN A 104 14.63 -3.87 5.52
C ASN A 104 15.40 -2.56 5.59
#